data_92ea2b481bf093ea2cc6642ca7fa410a
#
_entry.id   92ea2b481bf093ea2cc6642ca7fa410a
#
_cell.length_a   1.000
_cell.length_b   1.000
_cell.length_c   1.000
_cell.angle_alpha   90.00
_cell.angle_beta   90.00
_cell.angle_gamma   90.00
#
_symmetry.space_group_name_H-M   'P 1'
#
loop_
_entity.id
_entity.type
_entity.pdbx_description
1 polymer ?
#
loop_
_entity_poly.entity_id
_entity_poly.type
_entity_poly.pdbx_seq_one_letter_code
_entity_poly.pdbx_strand_id
1 'polypeptide(L)'
;MISQKVNQARGVAVRATTLFMVLAFAGFGFSSSAWAGDKGPCPQPRKTKSAPANLVKASIPASASVEAGKKIFEKSAKPMACKMCHGNKGNGAGKLGKALKPQPRNFTCSKTMKNVSPGQMFWVIKNGSKGTGMMAHGKNLKDKQIWDVVKYIDTQFVKR
;
A
#
# COMPACT_ATOMS: atom_id res chain seq x y z
N MET A 1 78.13 -43.55 -6.81
CA MET A 1 78.57 -44.45 -5.74
C MET A 1 77.47 -44.47 -4.65
N ILE A 2 76.96 -45.70 -4.44
CA ILE A 2 76.36 -46.13 -3.15
C ILE A 2 75.03 -45.51 -2.80
N SER A 3 73.98 -46.17 -2.54
CA SER A 3 73.55 -47.58 -2.33
C SER A 3 72.13 -47.53 -1.80
N GLN A 4 71.36 -48.39 -2.29
CA GLN A 4 70.01 -48.77 -1.86
C GLN A 4 69.91 -48.97 -0.34
N LYS A 5 68.77 -48.66 0.24
CA LYS A 5 68.11 -49.59 1.19
C LYS A 5 66.61 -49.41 1.18
N VAL A 6 66.02 -50.49 0.71
CA VAL A 6 64.60 -50.78 0.87
C VAL A 6 64.33 -51.16 2.31
N ASN A 7 63.21 -50.63 2.88
CA ASN A 7 62.63 -51.24 4.05
C ASN A 7 61.11 -51.32 3.87
N GLN A 8 60.65 -52.53 3.69
CA GLN A 8 59.26 -52.94 3.80
C GLN A 8 58.82 -52.90 5.28
N ALA A 9 57.71 -52.40 5.55
CA ALA A 9 56.98 -52.73 6.76
C ALA A 9 55.47 -52.65 6.51
N ARG A 10 54.91 -53.77 6.34
CA ARG A 10 53.71 -54.34 6.96
C ARG A 10 52.47 -53.45 7.05
N GLY A 11 51.47 -53.88 6.32
CA GLY A 11 50.12 -53.41 6.33
C GLY A 11 49.43 -53.56 7.71
N VAL A 12 48.70 -52.53 8.03
CA VAL A 12 47.62 -52.59 9.01
C VAL A 12 46.34 -52.16 8.30
N ALA A 13 45.48 -53.12 8.05
CA ALA A 13 44.14 -52.88 7.52
C ALA A 13 43.30 -52.24 8.63
N VAL A 14 43.11 -50.94 8.55
CA VAL A 14 42.11 -50.26 9.37
C VAL A 14 40.77 -50.28 8.62
N ARG A 15 39.87 -51.14 9.09
CA ARG A 15 38.48 -51.13 8.67
C ARG A 15 37.83 -49.84 9.12
N ALA A 16 37.68 -48.89 8.20
CA ALA A 16 36.90 -47.70 8.41
C ALA A 16 35.40 -48.07 8.33
N THR A 17 34.78 -48.20 9.47
CA THR A 17 33.33 -48.23 9.61
C THR A 17 32.80 -46.82 9.32
N THR A 18 32.27 -46.62 8.11
CA THR A 18 31.61 -45.40 7.71
C THR A 18 30.26 -45.29 8.43
N LEU A 19 30.25 -44.56 9.52
CA LEU A 19 29.02 -44.19 10.19
C LEU A 19 28.32 -43.10 9.35
N PHE A 20 27.28 -43.47 8.61
CA PHE A 20 26.40 -42.56 7.90
C PHE A 20 25.59 -41.77 8.94
N MET A 21 26.07 -40.61 9.30
CA MET A 21 25.30 -39.63 10.10
C MET A 21 24.30 -38.99 9.16
N VAL A 22 23.07 -39.49 9.16
CA VAL A 22 21.93 -38.85 8.48
C VAL A 22 21.59 -37.59 9.28
N LEU A 23 22.13 -36.46 8.84
CA LEU A 23 21.68 -35.14 9.30
C LEU A 23 20.29 -34.88 8.72
N ALA A 24 19.26 -35.13 9.53
CA ALA A 24 17.92 -34.68 9.27
C ALA A 24 17.95 -33.14 9.33
N PHE A 25 18.07 -32.50 8.17
CA PHE A 25 17.77 -31.08 8.02
C PHE A 25 16.28 -30.92 8.28
N ALA A 26 15.91 -30.62 9.53
CA ALA A 26 14.61 -30.06 9.84
C ALA A 26 14.51 -28.74 9.05
N GLY A 27 13.75 -28.81 7.95
CA GLY A 27 13.43 -27.63 7.13
C GLY A 27 12.71 -26.61 8.01
N PHE A 28 13.45 -25.63 8.54
CA PHE A 28 12.88 -24.41 9.04
C PHE A 28 12.25 -23.72 7.81
N GLY A 29 10.96 -23.97 7.63
CA GLY A 29 10.15 -23.21 6.68
C GLY A 29 10.22 -21.75 7.06
N PHE A 30 11.10 -20.99 6.39
CA PHE A 30 11.03 -19.53 6.38
C PHE A 30 9.68 -19.21 5.73
N SER A 31 8.66 -19.03 6.55
CA SER A 31 7.46 -18.32 6.14
C SER A 31 7.92 -16.94 5.68
N SER A 32 8.11 -16.79 4.38
CA SER A 32 8.30 -15.51 3.73
C SER A 32 7.05 -14.70 4.05
N SER A 33 7.11 -13.89 5.10
CA SER A 33 6.15 -12.83 5.33
C SER A 33 6.19 -11.97 4.08
N ALA A 34 5.23 -12.18 3.18
CA ALA A 34 5.06 -11.34 2.02
C ALA A 34 5.00 -9.90 2.53
N TRP A 35 6.03 -9.14 2.26
CA TRP A 35 6.09 -7.71 2.55
C TRP A 35 4.86 -7.11 1.91
N ALA A 36 3.99 -6.55 2.75
CA ALA A 36 2.81 -5.82 2.29
C ALA A 36 3.28 -4.82 1.24
N GLY A 37 2.93 -5.09 -0.01
CA GLY A 37 3.45 -4.38 -1.16
C GLY A 37 3.22 -2.87 -1.05
N ASP A 38 3.90 -2.10 -1.87
CA ASP A 38 3.79 -0.62 -1.97
C ASP A 38 2.38 -0.10 -2.31
N LYS A 39 1.35 -0.87 -2.01
CA LYS A 39 -0.06 -0.54 -2.26
C LYS A 39 -0.88 -0.79 -1.01
N GLY A 40 -1.81 0.12 -0.72
CA GLY A 40 -2.82 -0.11 0.30
C GLY A 40 -3.76 -1.27 -0.05
N PRO A 41 -4.53 -1.78 0.92
CA PRO A 41 -5.37 -2.96 0.75
C PRO A 41 -6.38 -2.81 -0.39
N CYS A 42 -6.61 -3.91 -1.12
CA CYS A 42 -7.59 -3.98 -2.20
C CYS A 42 -8.22 -5.39 -2.25
N PRO A 43 -9.53 -5.56 -2.00
CA PRO A 43 -10.46 -4.53 -1.52
C PRO A 43 -10.16 -4.10 -0.09
N GLN A 44 -10.66 -2.91 0.29
CA GLN A 44 -10.62 -2.49 1.68
C GLN A 44 -11.86 -3.02 2.41
N PRO A 45 -11.68 -3.73 3.54
CA PRO A 45 -12.81 -4.32 4.28
C PRO A 45 -13.67 -3.25 4.97
N ARG A 46 -13.09 -2.10 5.30
CA ARG A 46 -13.79 -1.05 6.03
C ARG A 46 -14.73 -0.26 5.12
N LYS A 47 -16.00 -0.15 5.56
CA LYS A 47 -16.98 0.76 4.95
C LYS A 47 -16.89 2.14 5.59
N THR A 48 -16.82 3.19 4.76
CA THR A 48 -16.94 4.58 5.19
C THR A 48 -18.41 4.92 5.40
N LYS A 49 -18.72 5.79 6.37
CA LYS A 49 -20.09 6.30 6.56
C LYS A 49 -20.60 6.91 5.25
N SER A 50 -21.82 6.56 4.87
CA SER A 50 -22.43 7.06 3.63
C SER A 50 -22.71 8.56 3.73
N ALA A 51 -22.50 9.27 2.62
CA ALA A 51 -22.94 10.63 2.45
C ALA A 51 -24.49 10.68 2.41
N PRO A 52 -25.10 11.87 2.64
CA PRO A 52 -26.54 12.08 2.39
C PRO A 52 -26.91 11.67 0.97
N ALA A 53 -28.13 11.12 0.79
CA ALA A 53 -28.58 10.52 -0.46
C ALA A 53 -28.51 11.48 -1.67
N ASN A 54 -28.84 12.74 -1.48
CA ASN A 54 -28.73 13.77 -2.52
C ASN A 54 -27.29 13.98 -2.97
N LEU A 55 -26.35 13.91 -2.03
CA LEU A 55 -24.93 14.09 -2.32
C LEU A 55 -24.30 12.84 -2.95
N VAL A 56 -24.69 11.63 -2.50
CA VAL A 56 -24.24 10.37 -3.12
C VAL A 56 -24.53 10.36 -4.62
N LYS A 57 -25.66 10.89 -5.05
CA LYS A 57 -26.08 10.98 -6.47
C LYS A 57 -25.44 12.15 -7.22
N ALA A 58 -24.73 13.04 -6.55
CA ALA A 58 -24.13 14.22 -7.18
C ALA A 58 -23.01 13.84 -8.14
N SER A 59 -23.06 14.42 -9.34
CA SER A 59 -22.00 14.33 -10.34
C SER A 59 -20.93 15.38 -10.11
N ILE A 60 -19.76 15.18 -10.68
CA ILE A 60 -18.68 16.17 -10.65
C ILE A 60 -19.13 17.38 -11.49
N PRO A 61 -19.14 18.61 -10.94
CA PRO A 61 -19.50 19.79 -11.70
C PRO A 61 -18.58 20.03 -12.89
N ALA A 62 -19.12 20.52 -14.00
CA ALA A 62 -18.33 20.84 -15.20
C ALA A 62 -17.22 21.86 -14.93
N SER A 63 -17.43 22.77 -13.96
CA SER A 63 -16.45 23.78 -13.53
C SER A 63 -15.26 23.21 -12.71
N ALA A 64 -15.28 21.93 -12.36
CA ALA A 64 -14.16 21.31 -11.63
C ALA A 64 -12.94 21.15 -12.56
N SER A 65 -11.74 21.44 -12.03
CA SER A 65 -10.47 21.39 -12.78
C SER A 65 -9.57 20.29 -12.26
N VAL A 66 -9.06 19.48 -13.17
CA VAL A 66 -8.07 18.42 -12.85
C VAL A 66 -6.76 19.04 -12.36
N GLU A 67 -6.30 20.11 -12.99
CA GLU A 67 -5.03 20.79 -12.67
C GLU A 67 -5.08 21.43 -11.29
N ALA A 68 -6.18 22.12 -10.97
CA ALA A 68 -6.38 22.69 -9.64
C ALA A 68 -6.46 21.59 -8.57
N GLY A 69 -7.17 20.50 -8.86
CA GLY A 69 -7.27 19.34 -7.99
C GLY A 69 -5.91 18.67 -7.75
N LYS A 70 -5.11 18.52 -8.80
CA LYS A 70 -3.74 18.01 -8.72
C LYS A 70 -2.88 18.86 -7.78
N LYS A 71 -2.91 20.19 -7.96
CA LYS A 71 -2.16 21.13 -7.10
C LYS A 71 -2.54 21.00 -5.62
N ILE A 72 -3.84 20.86 -5.34
CA ILE A 72 -4.33 20.68 -3.97
C ILE A 72 -3.89 19.31 -3.42
N PHE A 73 -4.10 18.24 -4.16
CA PHE A 73 -3.76 16.88 -3.77
C PHE A 73 -2.26 16.70 -3.47
N GLU A 74 -1.41 17.28 -4.32
CA GLU A 74 0.03 17.09 -4.24
C GLU A 74 0.75 18.08 -3.32
N LYS A 75 0.22 19.32 -3.16
CA LYS A 75 1.01 20.39 -2.54
C LYS A 75 0.25 21.27 -1.54
N SER A 76 -0.93 21.77 -1.87
CA SER A 76 -1.50 22.94 -1.21
C SER A 76 -2.61 22.65 -0.19
N ALA A 77 -3.08 21.40 -0.05
CA ALA A 77 -4.04 21.06 0.99
C ALA A 77 -3.45 21.30 2.40
N LYS A 78 -4.26 21.89 3.28
CA LYS A 78 -3.90 22.12 4.68
C LYS A 78 -4.70 21.15 5.59
N PRO A 79 -4.12 20.70 6.68
CA PRO A 79 -2.78 20.98 7.23
C PRO A 79 -1.67 20.25 6.47
N MET A 80 -1.99 19.28 5.59
CA MET A 80 -1.01 18.54 4.79
C MET A 80 -1.58 18.12 3.45
N ALA A 81 -0.71 17.92 2.46
CA ALA A 81 -1.09 17.45 1.13
C ALA A 81 -1.65 16.02 1.16
N CYS A 82 -2.69 15.76 0.40
CA CYS A 82 -3.41 14.47 0.38
C CYS A 82 -2.49 13.29 0.06
N LYS A 83 -1.51 13.51 -0.84
CA LYS A 83 -0.51 12.51 -1.23
C LYS A 83 0.31 11.96 -0.06
N MET A 84 0.46 12.72 1.04
CA MET A 84 1.24 12.26 2.19
C MET A 84 0.66 10.99 2.81
N CYS A 85 -0.65 10.85 2.78
CA CYS A 85 -1.36 9.67 3.23
C CYS A 85 -1.75 8.75 2.07
N HIS A 86 -2.33 9.31 0.99
CA HIS A 86 -2.86 8.53 -0.13
C HIS A 86 -1.82 8.09 -1.16
N GLY A 87 -0.59 8.64 -1.09
CA GLY A 87 0.50 8.33 -2.03
C GLY A 87 0.40 9.11 -3.34
N ASN A 88 1.54 9.31 -4.02
CA ASN A 88 1.60 9.99 -5.33
C ASN A 88 0.80 9.24 -6.41
N LYS A 89 0.67 7.92 -6.27
CA LYS A 89 -0.09 7.06 -7.18
C LYS A 89 -1.53 6.83 -6.73
N GLY A 90 -1.98 7.49 -5.67
CA GLY A 90 -3.31 7.29 -5.10
C GLY A 90 -3.58 5.89 -4.54
N ASN A 91 -2.56 5.11 -4.32
CA ASN A 91 -2.63 3.70 -3.93
C ASN A 91 -2.76 3.45 -2.43
N GLY A 92 -2.95 4.50 -1.62
CA GLY A 92 -3.10 4.39 -0.15
C GLY A 92 -1.80 4.18 0.62
N ALA A 93 -0.64 4.13 -0.05
CA ALA A 93 0.66 3.85 0.54
C ALA A 93 1.57 5.09 0.61
N GLY A 94 1.01 6.25 0.94
CA GLY A 94 1.78 7.45 1.19
C GLY A 94 2.68 7.32 2.41
N LYS A 95 3.69 8.21 2.49
CA LYS A 95 4.71 8.17 3.57
C LYS A 95 4.09 8.06 4.97
N LEU A 96 3.02 8.82 5.23
CA LEU A 96 2.30 8.77 6.50
C LEU A 96 1.19 7.70 6.50
N GLY A 97 0.67 7.35 5.34
CA GLY A 97 -0.46 6.43 5.19
C GLY A 97 -0.15 5.00 5.61
N LYS A 98 1.09 4.55 5.42
CA LYS A 98 1.50 3.17 5.75
C LYS A 98 1.34 2.84 7.25
N ALA A 99 1.53 3.83 8.12
CA ALA A 99 1.40 3.65 9.57
C ALA A 99 -0.04 3.75 10.08
N LEU A 100 -0.97 4.28 9.29
CA LEU A 100 -2.35 4.48 9.73
C LEU A 100 -3.14 3.18 9.80
N LYS A 101 -3.98 3.06 10.81
CA LYS A 101 -4.94 1.95 10.99
C LYS A 101 -6.34 2.53 11.14
N PRO A 102 -7.25 2.28 10.22
CA PRO A 102 -7.07 1.62 8.92
C PRO A 102 -6.23 2.48 7.95
N GLN A 103 -5.58 1.80 7.01
CA GLN A 103 -4.82 2.48 5.96
C GLN A 103 -5.72 3.37 5.09
N PRO A 104 -5.17 4.44 4.48
CA PRO A 104 -5.90 5.32 3.58
C PRO A 104 -6.53 4.56 2.41
N ARG A 105 -7.61 5.14 1.86
CA ARG A 105 -8.26 4.60 0.67
C ARG A 105 -7.29 4.46 -0.48
N ASN A 106 -7.22 3.25 -1.04
CA ASN A 106 -6.54 2.96 -2.28
C ASN A 106 -7.48 3.29 -3.45
N PHE A 107 -7.26 4.43 -4.10
CA PHE A 107 -8.08 4.89 -5.22
C PHE A 107 -7.88 4.08 -6.49
N THR A 108 -6.78 3.33 -6.60
CA THR A 108 -6.52 2.45 -7.75
C THR A 108 -7.20 1.08 -7.62
N CYS A 109 -7.86 0.82 -6.50
CA CYS A 109 -8.58 -0.43 -6.26
C CYS A 109 -9.99 -0.39 -6.88
N SER A 110 -10.16 -0.88 -8.10
CA SER A 110 -11.46 -0.93 -8.79
C SER A 110 -12.53 -1.68 -7.99
N LYS A 111 -12.18 -2.79 -7.33
CA LYS A 111 -13.09 -3.56 -6.46
C LYS A 111 -13.74 -2.71 -5.37
N THR A 112 -13.02 -1.72 -4.86
CA THR A 112 -13.55 -0.79 -3.85
C THR A 112 -14.18 0.43 -4.52
N MET A 113 -13.50 1.06 -5.48
CA MET A 113 -13.87 2.38 -5.99
C MET A 113 -15.10 2.37 -6.90
N LYS A 114 -15.43 1.24 -7.55
CA LYS A 114 -16.66 1.12 -8.33
C LYS A 114 -17.95 1.43 -7.52
N ASN A 115 -17.90 1.25 -6.20
CA ASN A 115 -19.02 1.50 -5.29
C ASN A 115 -18.91 2.84 -4.54
N VAL A 116 -17.94 3.69 -4.89
CA VAL A 116 -17.72 4.98 -4.24
C VAL A 116 -18.00 6.09 -5.24
N SER A 117 -19.16 6.74 -5.13
CA SER A 117 -19.53 7.83 -6.02
C SER A 117 -18.66 9.08 -5.83
N PRO A 118 -18.59 9.98 -6.82
CA PRO A 118 -17.95 11.29 -6.68
C PRO A 118 -18.47 12.09 -5.48
N GLY A 119 -19.78 12.11 -5.29
CA GLY A 119 -20.39 12.80 -4.14
C GLY A 119 -20.04 12.16 -2.80
N GLN A 120 -19.85 10.85 -2.74
CA GLN A 120 -19.30 10.18 -1.55
C GLN A 120 -17.86 10.61 -1.28
N MET A 121 -17.02 10.75 -2.31
CA MET A 121 -15.65 11.27 -2.16
C MET A 121 -15.66 12.71 -1.67
N PHE A 122 -16.47 13.56 -2.27
CA PHE A 122 -16.65 14.95 -1.85
C PHE A 122 -17.01 15.04 -0.37
N TRP A 123 -18.02 14.27 0.06
CA TRP A 123 -18.47 14.28 1.44
C TRP A 123 -17.39 13.87 2.43
N VAL A 124 -16.63 12.82 2.11
CA VAL A 124 -15.51 12.34 2.96
C VAL A 124 -14.38 13.37 3.03
N ILE A 125 -14.03 14.00 1.93
CA ILE A 125 -13.01 15.06 1.95
C ILE A 125 -13.47 16.24 2.80
N LYS A 126 -14.73 16.65 2.67
CA LYS A 126 -15.30 17.78 3.44
C LYS A 126 -15.36 17.50 4.93
N ASN A 127 -15.84 16.31 5.32
CA ASN A 127 -16.20 15.98 6.71
C ASN A 127 -15.20 15.05 7.41
N GLY A 128 -14.22 14.52 6.69
CA GLY A 128 -13.32 13.51 7.21
C GLY A 128 -13.98 12.13 7.33
N SER A 129 -13.27 11.21 7.97
CA SER A 129 -13.77 9.86 8.24
C SER A 129 -13.50 9.48 9.70
N LYS A 130 -14.54 9.59 10.53
CA LYS A 130 -14.46 9.31 11.98
C LYS A 130 -13.83 7.93 12.25
N GLY A 131 -12.95 7.88 13.24
CA GLY A 131 -12.22 6.67 13.61
C GLY A 131 -11.10 6.29 12.63
N THR A 132 -10.62 7.23 11.82
CA THR A 132 -9.45 7.08 10.94
C THR A 132 -8.57 8.32 10.97
N GLY A 133 -7.39 8.23 10.34
CA GLY A 133 -6.53 9.38 10.12
C GLY A 133 -7.01 10.37 9.03
N MET A 134 -8.15 10.11 8.36
CA MET A 134 -8.68 11.04 7.35
C MET A 134 -9.40 12.21 8.03
N MET A 135 -8.73 13.34 8.07
CA MET A 135 -9.25 14.57 8.66
C MET A 135 -10.24 15.29 7.72
N ALA A 136 -11.07 16.17 8.30
CA ALA A 136 -11.97 17.02 7.54
C ALA A 136 -11.22 18.21 6.92
N HIS A 137 -11.48 18.47 5.65
CA HIS A 137 -10.89 19.61 4.91
C HIS A 137 -11.87 20.75 4.64
N GLY A 138 -13.15 20.61 5.02
CA GLY A 138 -14.18 21.62 4.74
C GLY A 138 -13.95 22.99 5.37
N LYS A 139 -13.10 23.09 6.41
CA LYS A 139 -12.68 24.40 6.96
C LYS A 139 -11.56 25.06 6.15
N ASN A 140 -10.79 24.31 5.39
CA ASN A 140 -9.60 24.79 4.67
C ASN A 140 -9.78 24.82 3.16
N LEU A 141 -10.77 24.10 2.63
CA LEU A 141 -11.08 24.03 1.20
C LEU A 141 -12.53 24.44 0.95
N LYS A 142 -12.74 25.33 -0.01
CA LYS A 142 -14.08 25.65 -0.52
C LYS A 142 -14.65 24.45 -1.28
N ASP A 143 -15.97 24.36 -1.39
CA ASP A 143 -16.64 23.23 -2.07
C ASP A 143 -16.14 23.03 -3.51
N LYS A 144 -15.91 24.12 -4.27
CA LYS A 144 -15.29 24.02 -5.60
C LYS A 144 -13.92 23.34 -5.55
N GLN A 145 -13.09 23.69 -4.61
CA GLN A 145 -11.74 23.10 -4.47
C GLN A 145 -11.82 21.60 -4.11
N ILE A 146 -12.79 21.20 -3.30
CA ILE A 146 -13.04 19.80 -3.00
C ILE A 146 -13.47 19.06 -4.26
N TRP A 147 -14.35 19.62 -5.08
CA TRP A 147 -14.74 19.06 -6.36
C TRP A 147 -13.57 18.96 -7.36
N ASP A 148 -12.65 19.93 -7.36
CA ASP A 148 -11.43 19.87 -8.15
C ASP A 148 -10.57 18.64 -7.75
N VAL A 149 -10.41 18.42 -6.43
CA VAL A 149 -9.71 17.23 -5.91
C VAL A 149 -10.41 15.94 -6.29
N VAL A 150 -11.75 15.89 -6.18
CA VAL A 150 -12.55 14.73 -6.59
C VAL A 150 -12.35 14.45 -8.08
N LYS A 151 -12.41 15.49 -8.92
CA LYS A 151 -12.16 15.37 -10.37
C LYS A 151 -10.79 14.77 -10.65
N TYR A 152 -9.75 15.27 -9.99
CA TYR A 152 -8.39 14.77 -10.14
C TYR A 152 -8.29 13.29 -9.75
N ILE A 153 -8.82 12.91 -8.58
CA ILE A 153 -8.80 11.53 -8.10
C ILE A 153 -9.53 10.62 -9.08
N ASP A 154 -10.70 11.03 -9.53
CA ASP A 154 -11.56 10.25 -10.43
C ASP A 154 -10.86 9.99 -11.77
N THR A 155 -10.30 11.03 -12.36
CA THR A 155 -9.61 10.97 -13.66
C THR A 155 -8.29 10.19 -13.59
N GLN A 156 -7.47 10.45 -12.58
CA GLN A 156 -6.10 9.93 -12.54
C GLN A 156 -5.98 8.53 -11.95
N PHE A 157 -6.80 8.23 -10.95
CA PHE A 157 -6.62 6.99 -10.18
C PHE A 157 -7.78 6.01 -10.34
N VAL A 158 -9.01 6.49 -10.30
CA VAL A 158 -10.20 5.64 -10.45
C VAL A 158 -10.42 5.31 -11.92
N LYS A 159 -10.21 6.26 -12.82
CA LYS A 159 -10.32 6.15 -14.29
C LYS A 159 -11.73 5.78 -14.73
N ARG A 160 -12.72 6.52 -14.24
CA ARG A 160 -14.12 6.51 -14.70
C ARG A 160 -14.32 7.55 -15.78
#